data_1c52e878f74df07fa88fe8e2963ba3c2
#
_entry.id   1c52e878f74df07fa88fe8e2963ba3c2
#
_cell.length_a   1.000
_cell.length_b   1.000
_cell.length_c   1.000
_cell.angle_alpha   90.00
_cell.angle_beta   90.00
_cell.angle_gamma   90.00
#
_symmetry.space_group_name_H-M   'P 1'
#
loop_
_entity.id
_entity.type
_entity.pdbx_description
1 polymer ?
#
loop_
_entity_poly.entity_id
_entity_poly.type
_entity_poly.pdbx_seq_one_letter_code
_entity_poly.pdbx_strand_id
1 'polypeptide(L)'
;HYPLRRQRQMCIRDRAGIPGYYPAIIIPKALEVGVQNKASTKKAYQMGVPIAFGTDAGVFPHGDNAGEFVYWDEIGIPPEYSIKSATITNAKLLNMNNLLGQIKKGFYADIIATNDSPTEDISTLLNIIFVMKNGEVYKK
;
A
#
# COMPACT_ATOMS: atom_id res chain seq x y z
N HIS A 1 -1.17 -17.61 3.77
CA HIS A 1 -0.30 -17.40 2.59
C HIS A 1 -1.01 -16.80 1.36
N TYR A 2 -2.27 -16.39 1.42
CA TYR A 2 -3.04 -15.94 0.25
C TYR A 2 -3.05 -14.41 -0.01
N PRO A 3 -2.89 -13.49 0.96
CA PRO A 3 -3.05 -12.04 0.68
C PRO A 3 -1.91 -11.45 -0.16
N LEU A 4 -0.66 -11.86 0.08
CA LEU A 4 0.53 -11.23 -0.50
C LEU A 4 0.72 -11.45 -2.01
N ARG A 5 0.25 -12.57 -2.58
CA ARG A 5 0.37 -12.82 -4.03
C ARG A 5 -0.55 -11.99 -4.91
N ARG A 6 -1.63 -11.42 -4.34
CA ARG A 6 -2.66 -10.71 -5.13
C ARG A 6 -2.31 -9.25 -5.39
N GLN A 7 -1.55 -8.61 -4.51
CA GLN A 7 -1.18 -7.18 -4.65
C GLN A 7 -0.17 -6.92 -5.77
N ARG A 8 0.78 -7.84 -6.00
CA ARG A 8 1.74 -7.78 -7.12
C ARG A 8 1.08 -7.53 -8.48
N GLN A 9 -0.17 -7.91 -8.64
CA GLN A 9 -0.88 -7.86 -9.91
C GLN A 9 -1.56 -6.52 -10.20
N MET A 10 -1.79 -5.66 -9.20
CA MET A 10 -2.36 -4.33 -9.41
C MET A 10 -1.36 -3.41 -10.12
N CYS A 11 -0.11 -3.41 -9.66
CA CYS A 11 0.97 -2.68 -10.33
C CYS A 11 1.26 -3.18 -11.75
N ILE A 12 1.06 -4.47 -12.01
CA ILE A 12 1.20 -5.06 -13.35
C ILE A 12 0.16 -4.47 -14.31
N ARG A 13 -1.08 -4.26 -13.87
CA ARG A 13 -2.15 -3.71 -14.71
C ARG A 13 -1.85 -2.30 -15.21
N ASP A 14 -1.41 -1.40 -14.35
CA ASP A 14 -1.18 -0.01 -14.74
C ASP A 14 -0.06 0.11 -15.77
N ARG A 15 0.93 -0.74 -15.65
CA ARG A 15 2.04 -0.81 -16.60
C ARG A 15 1.71 -1.57 -17.87
N ALA A 16 0.66 -2.38 -17.86
CA ALA A 16 0.13 -2.98 -19.08
C ALA A 16 -0.42 -1.92 -20.05
N GLY A 17 -0.76 -0.72 -19.57
CA GLY A 17 -1.13 0.44 -20.38
C GLY A 17 0.06 1.21 -20.97
N ILE A 18 1.31 0.93 -20.55
CA ILE A 18 2.50 1.61 -21.07
C ILE A 18 3.02 0.84 -22.28
N PRO A 19 3.07 1.47 -23.49
CA PRO A 19 3.55 0.82 -24.70
C PRO A 19 4.98 0.27 -24.53
N GLY A 20 5.16 -1.01 -24.84
CA GLY A 20 6.49 -1.67 -24.80
C GLY A 20 6.99 -2.09 -23.40
N TYR A 21 6.24 -1.83 -22.33
CA TYR A 21 6.65 -2.23 -20.98
C TYR A 21 6.54 -3.75 -20.78
N TYR A 22 5.47 -4.37 -21.24
CA TYR A 22 5.29 -5.82 -21.23
C TYR A 22 5.16 -6.40 -22.64
N PRO A 23 5.59 -7.67 -22.86
CA PRO A 23 5.24 -8.41 -24.07
C PRO A 23 3.72 -8.43 -24.28
N ALA A 24 3.28 -8.25 -25.52
CA ALA A 24 1.86 -8.15 -25.88
C ALA A 24 1.00 -9.32 -25.36
N ILE A 25 1.59 -10.52 -25.27
CA ILE A 25 0.90 -11.73 -24.77
C ILE A 25 0.52 -11.65 -23.28
N ILE A 26 1.24 -10.82 -22.49
CA ILE A 26 1.00 -10.68 -21.04
C ILE A 26 -0.10 -9.65 -20.74
N ILE A 27 -0.24 -8.65 -21.61
CA ILE A 27 -1.13 -7.49 -21.38
C ILE A 27 -2.59 -7.90 -21.09
N PRO A 28 -3.27 -8.75 -21.90
CA PRO A 28 -4.64 -9.12 -21.65
C PRO A 28 -4.83 -9.80 -20.29
N LYS A 29 -3.93 -10.69 -19.93
CA LYS A 29 -3.96 -11.40 -18.63
C LYS A 29 -3.72 -10.46 -17.45
N ALA A 30 -2.82 -9.49 -17.61
CA ALA A 30 -2.54 -8.48 -16.58
C ALA A 30 -3.77 -7.61 -16.30
N LEU A 31 -4.47 -7.19 -17.35
CA LEU A 31 -5.70 -6.41 -17.23
C LEU A 31 -6.83 -7.19 -16.54
N GLU A 32 -7.07 -8.43 -16.96
CA GLU A 32 -8.09 -9.32 -16.37
C GLU A 32 -7.83 -9.55 -14.87
N VAL A 33 -6.61 -9.92 -14.53
CA VAL A 33 -6.22 -10.22 -13.15
C VAL A 33 -6.29 -8.96 -12.27
N GLY A 34 -5.97 -7.78 -12.79
CA GLY A 34 -6.11 -6.52 -12.07
C GLY A 34 -7.54 -6.25 -11.62
N VAL A 35 -8.53 -6.50 -12.50
CA VAL A 35 -9.96 -6.36 -12.17
C VAL A 35 -10.37 -7.34 -11.07
N GLN A 36 -9.98 -8.61 -11.19
CA GLN A 36 -10.30 -9.64 -10.20
C GLN A 36 -9.69 -9.34 -8.82
N ASN A 37 -8.51 -8.75 -8.77
CA ASN A 37 -7.86 -8.37 -7.52
C ASN A 37 -8.58 -7.22 -6.82
N LYS A 38 -8.94 -6.16 -7.54
CA LYS A 38 -9.74 -5.06 -7.00
C LYS A 38 -11.03 -5.59 -6.38
N ALA A 39 -11.76 -6.44 -7.09
CA ALA A 39 -13.00 -7.04 -6.61
C ALA A 39 -12.78 -7.93 -5.35
N SER A 40 -11.72 -8.72 -5.34
CA SER A 40 -11.39 -9.62 -4.22
C SER A 40 -10.97 -8.84 -2.97
N THR A 41 -10.15 -7.78 -3.11
CA THR A 41 -9.71 -6.93 -2.00
C THR A 41 -10.91 -6.18 -1.41
N LYS A 42 -11.75 -5.59 -2.26
CA LYS A 42 -13.00 -4.94 -1.83
C LYS A 42 -13.91 -5.90 -1.05
N LYS A 43 -14.10 -7.11 -1.58
CA LYS A 43 -14.93 -8.14 -0.93
C LYS A 43 -14.35 -8.56 0.41
N ALA A 44 -13.05 -8.78 0.50
CA ALA A 44 -12.39 -9.12 1.77
C ALA A 44 -12.58 -8.01 2.82
N TYR A 45 -12.42 -6.75 2.43
CA TYR A 45 -12.71 -5.61 3.29
C TYR A 45 -14.17 -5.59 3.77
N GLN A 46 -15.13 -5.75 2.87
CA GLN A 46 -16.58 -5.77 3.18
C GLN A 46 -16.96 -6.93 4.13
N MET A 47 -16.24 -8.04 4.05
CA MET A 47 -16.44 -9.20 4.94
C MET A 47 -15.73 -9.05 6.29
N GLY A 48 -15.05 -7.93 6.54
CA GLY A 48 -14.32 -7.68 7.78
C GLY A 48 -13.04 -8.50 7.94
N VAL A 49 -12.50 -9.07 6.85
CA VAL A 49 -11.23 -9.81 6.89
C VAL A 49 -10.10 -8.81 7.15
N PRO A 50 -9.26 -9.02 8.19
CA PRO A 50 -8.08 -8.18 8.40
C PRO A 50 -7.12 -8.29 7.20
N ILE A 51 -6.82 -7.15 6.57
CA ILE A 51 -5.93 -7.10 5.41
C ILE A 51 -4.63 -6.41 5.83
N ALA A 52 -3.51 -7.10 5.68
CA ALA A 52 -2.18 -6.50 5.80
C ALA A 52 -1.82 -5.79 4.48
N PHE A 53 -1.32 -4.57 4.58
CA PHE A 53 -0.94 -3.76 3.42
C PHE A 53 0.47 -4.15 2.95
N GLY A 54 0.65 -4.32 1.64
CA GLY A 54 1.94 -4.58 1.03
C GLY A 54 1.84 -4.50 -0.49
N THR A 55 2.85 -3.95 -1.14
CA THR A 55 2.89 -3.68 -2.58
C THR A 55 3.63 -4.76 -3.38
N ASP A 56 4.42 -5.61 -2.73
CA ASP A 56 5.31 -6.59 -3.38
C ASP A 56 6.17 -5.94 -4.50
N ALA A 57 6.73 -4.75 -4.18
CA ALA A 57 7.54 -3.98 -5.13
C ALA A 57 8.71 -4.82 -5.67
N GLY A 58 8.83 -4.93 -6.98
CA GLY A 58 9.84 -5.72 -7.68
C GLY A 58 9.64 -5.67 -9.19
N VAL A 59 8.47 -5.17 -9.60
CA VAL A 59 8.13 -4.95 -11.02
C VAL A 59 7.96 -3.47 -11.35
N PHE A 60 8.16 -2.59 -10.38
CA PHE A 60 8.12 -1.13 -10.52
C PHE A 60 9.18 -0.48 -9.61
N PRO A 61 9.59 0.77 -9.85
CA PRO A 61 10.59 1.45 -9.06
C PRO A 61 10.18 1.56 -7.58
N HIS A 62 11.14 1.35 -6.68
CA HIS A 62 10.96 1.70 -5.28
C HIS A 62 10.69 3.21 -5.18
N GLY A 63 9.71 3.59 -4.37
CA GLY A 63 9.22 4.96 -4.25
C GLY A 63 7.79 5.13 -4.78
N ASP A 64 7.36 4.32 -5.75
CA ASP A 64 5.99 4.34 -6.31
C ASP A 64 4.99 3.55 -5.44
N ASN A 65 5.44 2.99 -4.33
CA ASN A 65 4.66 2.14 -3.42
C ASN A 65 3.39 2.81 -2.88
N ALA A 66 3.43 4.13 -2.70
CA ALA A 66 2.31 4.89 -2.16
C ALA A 66 1.07 4.88 -3.08
N GLY A 67 1.25 4.59 -4.38
CA GLY A 67 0.13 4.42 -5.32
C GLY A 67 -0.88 3.35 -4.91
N GLU A 68 -0.45 2.33 -4.15
CA GLU A 68 -1.35 1.28 -3.64
C GLU A 68 -2.43 1.83 -2.69
N PHE A 69 -2.13 2.89 -1.93
CA PHE A 69 -3.14 3.57 -1.09
C PHE A 69 -4.24 4.21 -1.94
N VAL A 70 -3.87 4.85 -3.04
CA VAL A 70 -4.83 5.46 -3.98
C VAL A 70 -5.72 4.38 -4.61
N TYR A 71 -5.16 3.22 -4.98
CA TYR A 71 -5.97 2.11 -5.50
C TYR A 71 -6.96 1.54 -4.48
N TRP A 72 -6.60 1.51 -3.20
CA TRP A 72 -7.52 1.08 -2.16
C TRP A 72 -8.69 2.06 -2.01
N ASP A 73 -8.41 3.36 -2.08
CA ASP A 73 -9.44 4.41 -2.05
C ASP A 73 -10.38 4.32 -3.26
N GLU A 74 -9.85 4.14 -4.48
CA GLU A 74 -10.66 3.94 -5.70
C GLU A 74 -11.66 2.78 -5.60
N ILE A 75 -11.35 1.73 -4.87
CA ILE A 75 -12.26 0.60 -4.66
C ILE A 75 -13.16 0.78 -3.44
N GLY A 76 -13.11 1.93 -2.77
CA GLY A 76 -13.95 2.32 -1.64
C GLY A 76 -13.50 1.76 -0.30
N ILE A 77 -12.19 1.52 -0.12
CA ILE A 77 -11.58 1.25 1.19
C ILE A 77 -11.15 2.58 1.80
N PRO A 78 -11.70 2.98 2.96
CA PRO A 78 -11.40 4.28 3.55
C PRO A 78 -9.92 4.52 3.85
N PRO A 79 -9.42 5.77 3.71
CA PRO A 79 -8.04 6.14 4.02
C PRO A 79 -7.55 5.65 5.38
N GLU A 80 -8.34 5.82 6.43
CA GLU A 80 -7.98 5.40 7.79
C GLU A 80 -7.76 3.89 7.88
N TYR A 81 -8.57 3.09 7.17
CA TYR A 81 -8.39 1.64 7.12
C TYR A 81 -7.10 1.27 6.42
N SER A 82 -6.80 1.92 5.29
CA SER A 82 -5.59 1.68 4.50
C SER A 82 -4.32 2.02 5.31
N ILE A 83 -4.31 3.18 5.97
CA ILE A 83 -3.21 3.60 6.86
C ILE A 83 -3.05 2.63 8.03
N LYS A 84 -4.15 2.24 8.68
CA LYS A 84 -4.14 1.26 9.78
C LYS A 84 -3.63 -0.11 9.31
N SER A 85 -3.97 -0.51 8.08
CA SER A 85 -3.49 -1.76 7.48
C SER A 85 -1.98 -1.73 7.27
N ALA A 86 -1.44 -0.59 6.80
CA ALA A 86 -0.01 -0.40 6.56
C ALA A 86 0.82 -0.22 7.85
N THR A 87 0.19 0.08 8.96
CA THR A 87 0.84 0.39 10.23
C THR A 87 0.51 -0.66 11.31
N ILE A 88 -0.59 -0.51 12.01
CA ILE A 88 -0.97 -1.34 13.17
C ILE A 88 -1.19 -2.80 12.77
N THR A 89 -1.89 -3.04 11.65
CA THR A 89 -2.19 -4.40 11.20
C THR A 89 -0.92 -5.11 10.73
N ASN A 90 -0.05 -4.42 9.99
CA ASN A 90 1.24 -4.96 9.60
C ASN A 90 2.15 -5.24 10.80
N ALA A 91 2.19 -4.35 11.79
CA ALA A 91 2.96 -4.57 13.01
C ALA A 91 2.48 -5.84 13.76
N LYS A 92 1.17 -6.10 13.81
CA LYS A 92 0.61 -7.33 14.36
C LYS A 92 1.00 -8.56 13.57
N LEU A 93 0.93 -8.50 12.24
CA LEU A 93 1.34 -9.60 11.35
C LEU A 93 2.81 -9.99 11.55
N LEU A 94 3.66 -9.00 11.80
CA LEU A 94 5.09 -9.18 12.05
C LEU A 94 5.43 -9.55 13.51
N ASN A 95 4.42 -9.66 14.39
CA ASN A 95 4.60 -9.83 15.84
C ASN A 95 5.43 -8.69 16.49
N MET A 96 5.32 -7.47 15.95
CA MET A 96 6.04 -6.27 16.39
C MET A 96 5.09 -5.17 16.90
N ASN A 97 3.87 -5.51 17.27
CA ASN A 97 2.82 -4.56 17.67
C ASN A 97 3.12 -3.78 18.96
N ASN A 98 4.17 -4.16 19.70
CA ASN A 98 4.66 -3.43 20.88
C ASN A 98 5.83 -2.50 20.54
N LEU A 99 6.29 -2.47 19.29
CA LEU A 99 7.49 -1.73 18.84
C LEU A 99 7.21 -0.82 17.65
N LEU A 100 6.25 -1.18 16.80
CA LEU A 100 5.98 -0.54 15.50
C LEU A 100 4.49 -0.22 15.31
N GLY A 101 4.22 0.61 14.29
CA GLY A 101 2.88 0.88 13.77
C GLY A 101 2.12 1.97 14.49
N GLN A 102 2.72 2.65 15.46
CA GLN A 102 2.11 3.76 16.20
C GLN A 102 3.15 4.79 16.62
N ILE A 103 2.74 6.05 16.68
CA ILE A 103 3.52 7.11 17.32
C ILE A 103 3.20 7.04 18.82
N LYS A 104 4.04 6.36 19.58
CA LYS A 104 3.83 6.12 20.99
C LYS A 104 5.17 6.00 21.74
N LYS A 105 5.22 6.44 23.02
CA LYS A 105 6.41 6.30 23.86
C LYS A 105 6.83 4.82 23.96
N GLY A 106 8.10 4.54 23.71
CA GLY A 106 8.68 3.19 23.72
C GLY A 106 8.61 2.46 22.37
N PHE A 107 8.04 3.08 21.34
CA PHE A 107 8.04 2.56 19.97
C PHE A 107 9.22 3.13 19.18
N TYR A 108 9.62 2.43 18.12
CA TYR A 108 10.59 2.99 17.17
C TYR A 108 10.05 4.28 16.56
N ALA A 109 10.91 5.26 16.41
CA ALA A 109 10.57 6.53 15.77
C ALA A 109 10.66 6.41 14.24
N ASP A 110 9.76 5.61 13.67
CA ASP A 110 9.54 5.44 12.23
C ASP A 110 8.35 6.34 11.84
N ILE A 111 8.65 7.52 11.32
CA ILE A 111 7.66 8.59 11.13
C ILE A 111 7.79 9.16 9.72
N ILE A 112 6.65 9.34 9.06
CA ILE A 112 6.52 10.13 7.83
C ILE A 112 5.59 11.30 8.07
N ALA A 113 5.75 12.38 7.31
CA ALA A 113 4.79 13.48 7.28
C ALA A 113 4.45 13.89 5.85
N THR A 114 3.23 14.39 5.69
CA THR A 114 2.66 14.97 4.47
C THR A 114 2.23 16.41 4.74
N ASN A 115 2.02 17.22 3.70
CA ASN A 115 1.53 18.60 3.87
C ASN A 115 0.09 18.64 4.40
N ASP A 116 -0.74 17.72 3.91
CA ASP A 116 -2.16 17.64 4.22
C ASP A 116 -2.50 16.33 4.92
N SER A 117 -3.71 16.23 5.46
CA SER A 117 -4.18 15.05 6.19
C SER A 117 -4.40 13.85 5.25
N PRO A 118 -3.65 12.74 5.36
CA PRO A 118 -3.87 11.56 4.53
C PRO A 118 -5.16 10.80 4.87
N THR A 119 -5.87 11.17 5.93
CA THR A 119 -7.19 10.63 6.24
C THR A 119 -8.31 11.37 5.51
N GLU A 120 -8.05 12.59 5.04
CA GLU A 120 -8.96 13.38 4.22
C GLU A 120 -8.70 13.15 2.72
N ASP A 121 -7.42 13.12 2.34
CA ASP A 121 -6.97 12.81 0.98
C ASP A 121 -5.76 11.88 1.03
N ILE A 122 -5.98 10.62 0.72
CA ILE A 122 -4.93 9.59 0.75
C ILE A 122 -3.84 9.84 -0.27
N SER A 123 -4.11 10.59 -1.34
CA SER A 123 -3.14 10.92 -2.39
C SER A 123 -1.98 11.77 -1.88
N THR A 124 -2.11 12.43 -0.73
CA THR A 124 -1.02 13.16 -0.08
C THR A 124 0.17 12.27 0.25
N LEU A 125 -0.05 10.95 0.42
CA LEU A 125 1.02 9.96 0.60
C LEU A 125 1.91 9.78 -0.62
N LEU A 126 1.50 10.25 -1.80
CA LEU A 126 2.37 10.28 -3.00
C LEU A 126 3.49 11.32 -2.87
N ASN A 127 3.33 12.30 -1.98
CA ASN A 127 4.30 13.37 -1.77
C ASN A 127 4.70 13.48 -0.29
N ILE A 128 5.48 12.52 0.19
CA ILE A 128 6.03 12.53 1.55
C ILE A 128 7.07 13.64 1.67
N ILE A 129 6.88 14.56 2.63
CA ILE A 129 7.78 15.70 2.87
C ILE A 129 8.82 15.42 3.96
N PHE A 130 8.55 14.45 4.83
CA PHE A 130 9.45 14.10 5.93
C PHE A 130 9.52 12.58 6.10
N VAL A 131 10.72 12.05 6.32
CA VAL A 131 10.95 10.63 6.59
C VAL A 131 11.95 10.48 7.72
N MET A 132 11.56 9.77 8.77
CA MET A 132 12.41 9.37 9.87
C MET A 132 12.34 7.85 10.06
N LYS A 133 13.46 7.21 10.29
CA LYS A 133 13.61 5.78 10.59
C LYS A 133 14.43 5.60 11.83
N ASN A 134 13.87 4.96 12.85
CA ASN A 134 14.51 4.71 14.14
C ASN A 134 15.13 5.97 14.77
N GLY A 135 14.48 7.13 14.61
CA GLY A 135 14.94 8.43 15.11
C GLY A 135 15.95 9.15 14.21
N GLU A 136 16.42 8.54 13.13
CA GLU A 136 17.29 9.16 12.13
C GLU A 136 16.47 9.77 11.00
N VAL A 137 16.75 11.03 10.64
CA VAL A 137 16.02 11.76 9.60
C VAL A 137 16.69 11.56 8.25
N TYR A 138 15.93 11.01 7.28
CA TYR A 138 16.36 10.73 5.92
C TYR A 138 15.86 11.77 4.91
N LYS A 139 14.73 12.42 5.20
CA LYS A 139 14.15 13.47 4.35
C LYS A 139 13.55 14.56 5.24
N LYS A 140 13.82 15.83 4.85
CA LYS A 140 13.24 17.07 5.44
C LYS A 140 12.60 17.88 4.34
#